data_dafdfc23f71e99d92b04d84a69506bc9
#
_entry.id   dafdfc23f71e99d92b04d84a69506bc9
#
_cell.length_a   1.000
_cell.length_b   1.000
_cell.length_c   1.000
_cell.angle_alpha   90.00
_cell.angle_beta   90.00
_cell.angle_gamma   90.00
#
_symmetry.space_group_name_H-M   'P 1'
#
loop_
_entity.id
_entity.type
_entity.pdbx_description
1 polymer ?
#
loop_
_entity_poly.entity_id
_entity_poly.type
_entity_poly.pdbx_seq_one_letter_code
_entity_poly.pdbx_strand_id
1 'polypeptide(L)'
;MNVKDAIEKVAAEYPLHPAIKIPQRYGLNNVHYKTISFEALRDCVGKLSTYLFGQGIAHGDKVLVMVPPGEDLLVLIFSLLNIEAIPTIIDPGMGVRNFLNCAKKTQPKVLVGCPKVRYLLPFLSLSVRTLRKKIILTRSLKKQLETKGFVCNLQKHCNLDSPAAIVFTSGSTGYPKGALYTYRQLNAQVEALQKAFNFQPDEVDLPLLPIFSLFNPILKMTTVVPEMDPSHPSTLNPAYIVEAIHRCHVTNIFGSPRLWTYIADYCESKQIMLPSLKRAFLAGAPVHPLLLKRVQDLLPSGEVYTPYGATEALPVACISAKEVMEETYAQTLQGGGTCVGFPLSNVRIRIIPITELPLTTLPDPLPVHSVGEIIVQASYVSEVYINDLPAIKKAKIVADGIVWHRMGDLGYLDEKGRLWFCGRKAECVVANSGKIYYTECCEAIFNACPEVFRSALISYRQGSTTSPAIVIEPKIMPMRGKDKKILLEHIQQWSKQCMLTCDIEKFFLHKNFPVDVRHNAKIHRLKLARYFQKL
;
A
#
# COMPACT_ATOMS: atom_id res chain seq x y z
N MET A 1 -18.73 -9.78 10.43
CA MET A 1 -17.95 -10.96 10.91
C MET A 1 -16.80 -10.45 11.75
N ASN A 2 -16.45 -11.08 12.89
CA ASN A 2 -15.30 -10.65 13.68
C ASN A 2 -14.03 -11.31 13.14
N VAL A 3 -12.97 -10.55 12.88
CA VAL A 3 -11.69 -11.06 12.35
C VAL A 3 -11.03 -12.08 13.27
N LYS A 4 -11.30 -12.02 14.59
CA LYS A 4 -10.78 -12.97 15.60
C LYS A 4 -11.24 -14.40 15.34
N ASP A 5 -12.52 -14.61 15.06
CA ASP A 5 -13.15 -15.91 14.90
C ASP A 5 -13.51 -16.22 13.42
N ALA A 6 -12.99 -15.40 12.50
CA ALA A 6 -13.34 -15.51 11.09
C ALA A 6 -12.96 -16.87 10.50
N ILE A 7 -11.75 -17.37 10.80
CA ILE A 7 -11.28 -18.67 10.28
C ILE A 7 -12.15 -19.82 10.80
N GLU A 8 -12.54 -19.78 12.07
CA GLU A 8 -13.42 -20.81 12.66
C GLU A 8 -14.78 -20.84 11.95
N LYS A 9 -15.40 -19.67 11.76
CA LYS A 9 -16.70 -19.54 11.10
C LYS A 9 -16.64 -19.96 9.63
N VAL A 10 -15.62 -19.51 8.90
CA VAL A 10 -15.47 -19.87 7.48
C VAL A 10 -15.17 -21.35 7.30
N ALA A 11 -14.35 -21.95 8.16
CA ALA A 11 -14.07 -23.38 8.13
C ALA A 11 -15.31 -24.25 8.48
N ALA A 12 -16.19 -23.75 9.34
CA ALA A 12 -17.46 -24.41 9.63
C ALA A 12 -18.44 -24.37 8.44
N GLU A 13 -18.44 -23.27 7.68
CA GLU A 13 -19.34 -23.09 6.54
C GLU A 13 -18.78 -23.72 5.24
N TYR A 14 -17.45 -23.63 5.04
CA TYR A 14 -16.73 -24.08 3.82
C TYR A 14 -15.50 -24.95 4.14
N PRO A 15 -15.63 -26.10 4.85
CA PRO A 15 -14.49 -26.85 5.35
C PRO A 15 -13.50 -27.30 4.27
N LEU A 16 -14.00 -27.80 3.17
CA LEU A 16 -13.19 -28.36 2.07
C LEU A 16 -12.79 -27.33 1.01
N HIS A 17 -13.33 -26.10 1.09
CA HIS A 17 -13.00 -25.07 0.12
C HIS A 17 -11.52 -24.66 0.26
N PRO A 18 -10.79 -24.44 -0.85
CA PRO A 18 -9.41 -24.00 -0.82
C PRO A 18 -9.27 -22.65 -0.12
N ALA A 19 -8.46 -22.58 0.93
CA ALA A 19 -8.09 -21.32 1.58
C ALA A 19 -6.80 -20.75 1.00
N ILE A 20 -5.79 -21.63 0.73
CA ILE A 20 -4.49 -21.22 0.23
C ILE A 20 -4.02 -22.20 -0.85
N LYS A 21 -3.48 -21.66 -1.96
CA LYS A 21 -2.74 -22.40 -2.99
C LYS A 21 -1.29 -21.91 -3.03
N ILE A 22 -0.34 -22.84 -2.84
CA ILE A 22 1.09 -22.54 -2.74
C ILE A 22 1.81 -23.17 -3.93
N PRO A 23 2.54 -22.41 -4.75
CA PRO A 23 3.29 -22.95 -5.86
C PRO A 23 4.45 -23.84 -5.37
N GLN A 24 4.58 -25.01 -5.97
CA GLN A 24 5.71 -25.93 -5.81
C GLN A 24 6.28 -26.17 -7.21
N ARG A 25 7.39 -25.49 -7.52
CA ARG A 25 7.99 -25.56 -8.85
C ARG A 25 9.09 -26.63 -8.90
N TYR A 26 8.98 -27.49 -9.90
CA TYR A 26 9.94 -28.54 -10.21
C TYR A 26 10.55 -28.27 -11.60
N GLY A 27 11.68 -27.57 -11.66
CA GLY A 27 12.26 -27.11 -12.92
C GLY A 27 11.53 -25.88 -13.49
N LEU A 28 11.78 -25.56 -14.75
CA LEU A 28 11.28 -24.31 -15.38
C LEU A 28 9.78 -24.40 -15.74
N ASN A 29 9.30 -25.57 -16.17
CA ASN A 29 7.98 -25.71 -16.79
C ASN A 29 6.96 -26.54 -15.99
N ASN A 30 7.31 -27.00 -14.78
CA ASN A 30 6.42 -27.85 -13.99
C ASN A 30 6.15 -27.21 -12.62
N VAL A 31 4.95 -26.66 -12.46
CA VAL A 31 4.46 -26.10 -11.20
C VAL A 31 3.21 -26.86 -10.76
N HIS A 32 3.23 -27.34 -9.52
CA HIS A 32 2.07 -27.86 -8.81
C HIS A 32 1.65 -26.88 -7.72
N TYR A 33 0.36 -26.86 -7.40
CA TYR A 33 -0.15 -26.02 -6.31
C TYR A 33 -0.58 -26.92 -5.15
N LYS A 34 0.19 -26.88 -4.04
CA LYS A 34 -0.26 -27.44 -2.77
C LYS A 34 -1.48 -26.65 -2.31
N THR A 35 -2.61 -27.33 -2.12
CA THR A 35 -3.85 -26.72 -1.64
C THR A 35 -4.03 -26.99 -0.15
N ILE A 36 -4.41 -25.95 0.60
CA ILE A 36 -4.80 -26.02 2.01
C ILE A 36 -6.26 -25.59 2.08
N SER A 37 -7.13 -26.44 2.63
CA SER A 37 -8.54 -26.12 2.83
C SER A 37 -8.74 -25.18 4.04
N PHE A 38 -9.95 -24.60 4.17
CA PHE A 38 -10.27 -23.78 5.35
C PHE A 38 -10.24 -24.59 6.63
N GLU A 39 -10.67 -25.86 6.60
CA GLU A 39 -10.55 -26.76 7.76
C GLU A 39 -9.09 -26.98 8.16
N ALA A 40 -8.22 -27.29 7.20
CA ALA A 40 -6.79 -27.44 7.46
C ALA A 40 -6.13 -26.14 7.96
N LEU A 41 -6.54 -24.99 7.42
CA LEU A 41 -6.08 -23.69 7.90
C LEU A 41 -6.51 -23.44 9.34
N ARG A 42 -7.78 -23.69 9.68
CA ARG A 42 -8.30 -23.62 11.06
C ARG A 42 -7.48 -24.46 12.01
N ASP A 43 -7.20 -25.71 11.65
CA ASP A 43 -6.45 -26.63 12.49
C ASP A 43 -5.00 -26.15 12.71
N CYS A 44 -4.34 -25.63 11.67
CA CYS A 44 -3.02 -25.03 11.78
C CYS A 44 -3.03 -23.80 12.70
N VAL A 45 -4.01 -22.92 12.54
CA VAL A 45 -4.19 -21.72 13.38
C VAL A 45 -4.41 -22.12 14.83
N GLY A 46 -5.30 -23.09 15.09
CA GLY A 46 -5.59 -23.55 16.43
C GLY A 46 -4.38 -24.18 17.13
N LYS A 47 -3.66 -25.06 16.45
CA LYS A 47 -2.43 -25.68 16.98
C LYS A 47 -1.36 -24.65 17.32
N LEU A 48 -1.13 -23.68 16.42
CA LEU A 48 -0.16 -22.64 16.68
C LEU A 48 -0.64 -21.68 17.79
N SER A 49 -1.93 -21.34 17.85
CA SER A 49 -2.51 -20.55 18.95
C SER A 49 -2.26 -21.21 20.31
N THR A 50 -2.57 -22.50 20.42
CA THR A 50 -2.36 -23.30 21.65
C THR A 50 -0.89 -23.32 22.04
N TYR A 51 0.01 -23.51 21.08
CA TYR A 51 1.44 -23.49 21.32
C TYR A 51 1.91 -22.12 21.81
N LEU A 52 1.52 -21.03 21.14
CA LEU A 52 1.92 -19.67 21.51
C LEU A 52 1.40 -19.30 22.91
N PHE A 53 0.16 -19.65 23.21
CA PHE A 53 -0.42 -19.45 24.54
C PHE A 53 0.34 -20.26 25.61
N GLY A 54 0.64 -21.53 25.35
CA GLY A 54 1.46 -22.38 26.22
C GLY A 54 2.91 -21.86 26.39
N GLN A 55 3.39 -21.05 25.46
CA GLN A 55 4.64 -20.32 25.60
C GLN A 55 4.50 -19.04 26.45
N GLY A 56 3.33 -18.75 27.02
CA GLY A 56 3.05 -17.59 27.86
C GLY A 56 2.86 -16.29 27.06
N ILE A 57 2.45 -16.40 25.79
CA ILE A 57 2.01 -15.24 25.02
C ILE A 57 0.53 -15.06 25.28
N ALA A 58 0.13 -13.86 25.72
CA ALA A 58 -1.21 -13.60 26.19
C ALA A 58 -1.81 -12.34 25.54
N HIS A 59 -3.06 -12.07 25.89
CA HIS A 59 -3.79 -10.86 25.52
C HIS A 59 -2.95 -9.61 25.70
N GLY A 60 -2.92 -8.76 24.67
CA GLY A 60 -2.21 -7.48 24.66
C GLY A 60 -0.68 -7.55 24.48
N ASP A 61 -0.08 -8.74 24.43
CA ASP A 61 1.34 -8.87 24.15
C ASP A 61 1.66 -8.49 22.71
N LYS A 62 2.59 -7.55 22.54
CA LYS A 62 3.06 -7.15 21.22
C LYS A 62 4.08 -8.15 20.70
N VAL A 63 3.81 -8.69 19.52
CA VAL A 63 4.62 -9.74 18.88
C VAL A 63 5.22 -9.19 17.59
N LEU A 64 6.55 -9.05 17.54
CA LEU A 64 7.25 -8.68 16.31
C LEU A 64 7.22 -9.85 15.32
N VAL A 65 6.56 -9.64 14.18
CA VAL A 65 6.39 -10.66 13.15
C VAL A 65 7.50 -10.52 12.11
N MET A 66 8.30 -11.59 11.95
CA MET A 66 9.41 -11.66 10.98
C MET A 66 9.31 -12.95 10.15
N VAL A 67 8.14 -13.15 9.56
CA VAL A 67 7.81 -14.30 8.73
C VAL A 67 7.52 -13.80 7.31
N PRO A 68 8.09 -14.43 6.27
CA PRO A 68 7.81 -14.05 4.90
C PRO A 68 6.34 -14.33 4.54
N PRO A 69 5.80 -13.62 3.53
CA PRO A 69 4.47 -13.88 3.01
C PRO A 69 4.26 -15.33 2.58
N GLY A 70 3.06 -15.83 2.82
CA GLY A 70 2.65 -17.21 2.51
C GLY A 70 1.85 -17.86 3.65
N GLU A 71 1.78 -19.18 3.64
CA GLU A 71 1.05 -20.00 4.64
C GLU A 71 1.41 -19.63 6.09
N ASP A 72 2.72 -19.56 6.38
CA ASP A 72 3.21 -19.30 7.73
C ASP A 72 2.79 -17.92 8.27
N LEU A 73 2.77 -16.91 7.41
CA LEU A 73 2.33 -15.58 7.81
C LEU A 73 0.83 -15.56 8.11
N LEU A 74 0.01 -16.17 7.26
CA LEU A 74 -1.45 -16.26 7.48
C LEU A 74 -1.75 -17.02 8.76
N VAL A 75 -1.19 -18.21 8.93
CA VAL A 75 -1.36 -19.04 10.14
C VAL A 75 -0.93 -18.26 11.38
N LEU A 76 0.23 -17.59 11.35
CA LEU A 76 0.74 -16.83 12.51
C LEU A 76 -0.15 -15.63 12.86
N ILE A 77 -0.56 -14.83 11.87
CA ILE A 77 -1.38 -13.64 12.14
C ILE A 77 -2.72 -14.05 12.75
N PHE A 78 -3.41 -15.03 12.16
CA PHE A 78 -4.69 -15.50 12.71
C PHE A 78 -4.52 -16.20 14.07
N SER A 79 -3.38 -16.87 14.31
CA SER A 79 -3.09 -17.43 15.63
C SER A 79 -2.90 -16.35 16.69
N LEU A 80 -2.22 -15.24 16.35
CA LEU A 80 -2.04 -14.11 17.26
C LEU A 80 -3.36 -13.40 17.53
N LEU A 81 -4.17 -13.16 16.50
CA LEU A 81 -5.52 -12.57 16.64
C LEU A 81 -6.41 -13.45 17.53
N ASN A 82 -6.34 -14.76 17.39
CA ASN A 82 -7.11 -15.72 18.16
C ASN A 82 -6.80 -15.66 19.67
N ILE A 83 -5.53 -15.49 20.06
CA ILE A 83 -5.09 -15.30 21.46
C ILE A 83 -5.08 -13.84 21.93
N GLU A 84 -5.60 -12.91 21.09
CA GLU A 84 -5.61 -11.46 21.34
C GLU A 84 -4.23 -10.86 21.63
N ALA A 85 -3.16 -11.46 21.10
CA ALA A 85 -1.85 -10.87 21.01
C ALA A 85 -1.80 -9.91 19.80
N ILE A 86 -0.95 -8.89 19.85
CA ILE A 86 -0.90 -7.80 18.87
C ILE A 86 0.25 -8.04 17.90
N PRO A 87 0.00 -8.59 16.69
CA PRO A 87 1.02 -8.67 15.65
C PRO A 87 1.53 -7.27 15.28
N THR A 88 2.85 -7.14 15.28
CA THR A 88 3.57 -5.92 14.85
C THR A 88 4.24 -6.22 13.53
N ILE A 89 3.74 -5.61 12.46
CA ILE A 89 4.20 -5.81 11.09
C ILE A 89 5.05 -4.60 10.68
N ILE A 90 6.32 -4.85 10.40
CA ILE A 90 7.29 -3.85 9.96
C ILE A 90 7.83 -4.31 8.63
N ASP A 91 7.75 -3.45 7.61
CA ASP A 91 8.28 -3.74 6.29
C ASP A 91 9.83 -3.77 6.32
N PRO A 92 10.48 -4.89 6.01
CA PRO A 92 11.94 -4.98 5.96
C PRO A 92 12.56 -4.09 4.87
N GLY A 93 11.81 -3.76 3.82
CA GLY A 93 12.25 -2.87 2.74
C GLY A 93 12.56 -1.44 3.16
N MET A 94 12.14 -1.01 4.37
CA MET A 94 12.49 0.32 4.89
C MET A 94 13.95 0.46 5.37
N GLY A 95 14.74 -0.61 5.31
CA GLY A 95 16.15 -0.67 5.72
C GLY A 95 16.33 -0.91 7.22
N VAL A 96 17.48 -1.49 7.58
CA VAL A 96 17.78 -2.00 8.93
C VAL A 96 17.62 -0.93 10.02
N ARG A 97 18.11 0.28 9.79
CA ARG A 97 18.03 1.38 10.77
C ARG A 97 16.59 1.76 11.10
N ASN A 98 15.76 1.93 10.09
CA ASN A 98 14.34 2.27 10.28
C ASN A 98 13.59 1.10 10.91
N PHE A 99 13.86 -0.13 10.48
CA PHE A 99 13.30 -1.34 11.06
C PHE A 99 13.58 -1.44 12.58
N LEU A 100 14.83 -1.24 13.00
CA LEU A 100 15.20 -1.26 14.42
C LEU A 100 14.53 -0.13 15.21
N ASN A 101 14.42 1.07 14.63
CA ASN A 101 13.71 2.18 15.25
C ASN A 101 12.21 1.89 15.45
N CYS A 102 11.56 1.28 14.45
CA CYS A 102 10.17 0.84 14.56
C CYS A 102 10.00 -0.22 15.64
N ALA A 103 10.85 -1.25 15.65
CA ALA A 103 10.83 -2.29 16.66
C ALA A 103 11.06 -1.73 18.09
N LYS A 104 11.99 -0.79 18.26
CA LYS A 104 12.19 -0.08 19.52
C LYS A 104 10.93 0.66 19.96
N LYS A 105 10.27 1.35 19.04
CA LYS A 105 9.09 2.17 19.30
C LYS A 105 7.90 1.35 19.77
N THR A 106 7.71 0.15 19.22
CA THR A 106 6.63 -0.75 19.63
C THR A 106 6.87 -1.44 20.95
N GLN A 107 8.13 -1.63 21.37
CA GLN A 107 8.49 -2.36 22.58
C GLN A 107 7.85 -3.77 22.63
N PRO A 108 8.09 -4.64 21.63
CA PRO A 108 7.52 -5.98 21.63
C PRO A 108 8.16 -6.84 22.72
N LYS A 109 7.38 -7.71 23.34
CA LYS A 109 7.87 -8.70 24.31
C LYS A 109 8.36 -9.98 23.62
N VAL A 110 7.78 -10.28 22.47
CA VAL A 110 7.99 -11.54 21.74
C VAL A 110 8.37 -11.24 20.31
N LEU A 111 9.24 -12.08 19.76
CA LEU A 111 9.49 -12.15 18.30
C LEU A 111 9.10 -13.55 17.83
N VAL A 112 8.36 -13.60 16.72
CA VAL A 112 8.13 -14.83 15.97
C VAL A 112 8.69 -14.64 14.56
N GLY A 113 9.60 -15.51 14.13
CA GLY A 113 10.29 -15.35 12.87
C GLY A 113 10.62 -16.66 12.15
N CYS A 114 11.01 -16.54 10.88
CA CYS A 114 11.55 -17.65 10.10
C CYS A 114 13.02 -17.95 10.48
N PRO A 115 13.59 -19.11 10.08
CA PRO A 115 14.97 -19.47 10.44
C PRO A 115 16.05 -18.44 10.08
N LYS A 116 15.87 -17.69 8.99
CA LYS A 116 16.80 -16.62 8.57
C LYS A 116 16.93 -15.49 9.59
N VAL A 117 15.92 -15.27 10.42
CA VAL A 117 15.91 -14.23 11.44
C VAL A 117 16.97 -14.46 12.53
N ARG A 118 17.46 -15.68 12.70
CA ARG A 118 18.52 -16.01 13.67
C ARG A 118 19.74 -15.12 13.53
N TYR A 119 20.11 -14.74 12.32
CA TYR A 119 21.24 -13.84 12.04
C TYR A 119 21.04 -12.41 12.53
N LEU A 120 19.78 -11.96 12.67
CA LEU A 120 19.43 -10.62 13.15
C LEU A 120 19.16 -10.57 14.65
N LEU A 121 19.00 -11.72 15.31
CA LEU A 121 18.64 -11.77 16.75
C LEU A 121 19.62 -11.05 17.68
N PRO A 122 20.95 -11.10 17.51
CA PRO A 122 21.88 -10.34 18.36
C PRO A 122 21.61 -8.84 18.31
N PHE A 123 21.48 -8.28 17.09
CA PHE A 123 21.22 -6.85 16.89
C PHE A 123 19.85 -6.43 17.43
N LEU A 124 18.81 -7.26 17.22
CA LEU A 124 17.47 -7.00 17.74
C LEU A 124 17.46 -7.02 19.27
N SER A 125 18.16 -7.97 19.90
CA SER A 125 18.19 -8.10 21.35
C SER A 125 18.90 -6.93 22.02
N LEU A 126 19.95 -6.40 21.41
CA LEU A 126 20.64 -5.19 21.87
C LEU A 126 19.78 -3.94 21.68
N SER A 127 19.04 -3.88 20.58
CA SER A 127 18.26 -2.69 20.23
C SER A 127 16.89 -2.64 20.93
N VAL A 128 16.24 -3.78 21.16
CA VAL A 128 14.88 -3.92 21.70
C VAL A 128 14.94 -4.62 23.06
N ARG A 129 15.18 -3.85 24.13
CA ARG A 129 15.38 -4.37 25.50
C ARG A 129 14.15 -5.07 26.09
N THR A 130 12.96 -4.84 25.54
CA THR A 130 11.71 -5.48 25.97
C THR A 130 11.56 -6.90 25.45
N LEU A 131 12.36 -7.30 24.45
CA LEU A 131 12.27 -8.60 23.79
C LEU A 131 12.77 -9.71 24.72
N ARG A 132 11.82 -10.44 25.31
CA ARG A 132 12.10 -11.53 26.28
C ARG A 132 12.07 -12.91 25.64
N LYS A 133 11.20 -13.13 24.65
CA LYS A 133 10.98 -14.43 24.00
C LYS A 133 11.17 -14.37 22.50
N LYS A 134 11.79 -15.41 21.95
CA LYS A 134 12.10 -15.53 20.51
C LYS A 134 11.68 -16.93 20.06
N ILE A 135 10.74 -16.98 19.15
CA ILE A 135 10.20 -18.23 18.58
C ILE A 135 10.55 -18.27 17.11
N ILE A 136 11.21 -19.35 16.68
CA ILE A 136 11.57 -19.56 15.27
C ILE A 136 10.72 -20.69 14.71
N LEU A 137 9.93 -20.38 13.69
CA LEU A 137 9.09 -21.35 12.98
C LEU A 137 9.97 -22.25 12.11
N THR A 138 10.49 -23.30 12.70
CA THR A 138 11.30 -24.32 12.02
C THR A 138 10.43 -25.43 11.46
N ARG A 139 10.94 -26.21 10.49
CA ARG A 139 10.27 -27.44 10.01
C ARG A 139 10.01 -28.45 11.14
N SER A 140 10.95 -28.55 12.09
CA SER A 140 10.80 -29.46 13.25
C SER A 140 9.64 -29.01 14.15
N LEU A 141 9.51 -27.70 14.45
CA LEU A 141 8.39 -27.18 15.23
C LEU A 141 7.06 -27.45 14.53
N LYS A 142 6.98 -27.22 13.22
CA LYS A 142 5.75 -27.50 12.44
C LYS A 142 5.36 -28.97 12.54
N LYS A 143 6.31 -29.91 12.32
CA LYS A 143 6.08 -31.35 12.49
C LYS A 143 5.59 -31.68 13.90
N GLN A 144 6.17 -31.08 14.92
CA GLN A 144 5.74 -31.25 16.30
C GLN A 144 4.31 -30.75 16.55
N LEU A 145 3.91 -29.67 15.89
CA LEU A 145 2.54 -29.13 15.97
C LEU A 145 1.53 -30.03 15.25
N GLU A 146 1.91 -30.67 14.15
CA GLU A 146 1.06 -31.62 13.42
C GLU A 146 0.63 -32.81 14.30
N THR A 147 1.53 -33.29 15.15
CA THR A 147 1.28 -34.47 16.03
C THR A 147 0.54 -34.14 17.31
N LYS A 148 0.40 -32.88 17.69
CA LYS A 148 -0.30 -32.46 18.91
C LYS A 148 -1.78 -32.25 18.66
N GLY A 149 -2.60 -32.75 19.60
CA GLY A 149 -4.02 -32.45 19.64
C GLY A 149 -4.26 -30.95 19.85
N PHE A 150 -5.35 -30.49 19.33
CA PHE A 150 -5.82 -29.12 19.43
C PHE A 150 -6.77 -28.97 20.62
N VAL A 151 -6.43 -28.11 21.58
CA VAL A 151 -7.32 -27.74 22.68
C VAL A 151 -7.29 -26.23 22.76
N CYS A 152 -8.21 -25.56 22.11
CA CYS A 152 -8.35 -24.12 22.25
C CYS A 152 -9.75 -23.76 22.72
N ASN A 153 -9.92 -23.73 24.06
CA ASN A 153 -11.00 -23.01 24.74
C ASN A 153 -10.53 -21.56 24.99
N LEU A 154 -10.17 -20.84 23.92
CA LEU A 154 -9.83 -19.43 24.05
C LEU A 154 -11.11 -18.61 24.24
N GLN A 155 -11.03 -17.59 25.09
CA GLN A 155 -12.16 -16.74 25.45
C GLN A 155 -12.99 -16.33 24.23
N LYS A 156 -14.30 -16.66 24.26
CA LYS A 156 -15.24 -16.33 23.17
C LYS A 156 -15.54 -14.84 23.03
N HIS A 157 -15.35 -14.04 24.10
CA HIS A 157 -15.66 -12.62 24.10
C HIS A 157 -14.41 -11.77 23.79
N CYS A 158 -14.43 -11.12 22.64
CA CYS A 158 -13.43 -10.12 22.26
C CYS A 158 -14.01 -8.72 22.49
N ASN A 159 -13.30 -7.89 23.24
CA ASN A 159 -13.60 -6.46 23.26
C ASN A 159 -13.17 -5.87 21.91
N LEU A 160 -14.12 -5.37 21.12
CA LEU A 160 -13.88 -4.83 19.79
C LEU A 160 -12.95 -3.61 19.80
N ASP A 161 -12.84 -2.90 20.90
CA ASP A 161 -11.97 -1.74 21.05
C ASP A 161 -10.55 -2.12 21.51
N SER A 162 -10.30 -3.41 21.76
CA SER A 162 -8.95 -3.88 22.05
C SER A 162 -8.04 -3.76 20.82
N PRO A 163 -6.74 -3.47 21.03
CA PRO A 163 -5.72 -3.49 19.99
C PRO A 163 -5.65 -4.85 19.28
N ALA A 164 -5.67 -4.84 17.95
CA ALA A 164 -5.63 -6.04 17.12
C ALA A 164 -4.35 -6.17 16.29
N ALA A 165 -3.80 -5.05 15.81
CA ALA A 165 -2.57 -5.07 15.01
C ALA A 165 -1.83 -3.72 15.05
N ILE A 166 -0.53 -3.75 14.82
CA ILE A 166 0.30 -2.56 14.57
C ILE A 166 0.96 -2.74 13.21
N VAL A 167 0.71 -1.80 12.29
CA VAL A 167 1.29 -1.81 10.94
C VAL A 167 2.10 -0.54 10.72
N PHE A 168 3.38 -0.68 10.34
CA PHE A 168 4.24 0.46 10.07
C PHE A 168 4.14 0.93 8.64
N THR A 169 4.03 2.25 8.49
CA THR A 169 4.05 2.94 7.20
C THR A 169 5.42 3.55 6.96
N SER A 170 5.84 3.64 5.71
CA SER A 170 7.10 4.30 5.33
C SER A 170 7.10 5.82 5.55
N GLY A 171 5.95 6.41 5.91
CA GLY A 171 5.74 7.82 6.20
C GLY A 171 6.23 8.79 5.12
N SER A 172 5.39 9.68 4.62
CA SER A 172 5.79 10.75 3.69
C SER A 172 6.80 11.74 4.32
N THR A 173 6.89 11.76 5.64
CA THR A 173 7.76 12.65 6.44
C THR A 173 9.13 12.05 6.76
N GLY A 174 9.47 10.88 6.23
CA GLY A 174 10.78 10.23 6.39
C GLY A 174 10.93 9.33 7.64
N TYR A 175 10.09 9.47 8.66
CA TYR A 175 10.09 8.60 9.83
C TYR A 175 8.86 7.68 9.81
N PRO A 176 9.06 6.34 9.87
CA PRO A 176 7.96 5.39 9.90
C PRO A 176 7.08 5.57 11.14
N LYS A 177 5.75 5.46 10.93
CA LYS A 177 4.75 5.55 11.99
C LYS A 177 4.04 4.20 12.12
N GLY A 178 3.81 3.73 13.34
CA GLY A 178 3.09 2.50 13.62
C GLY A 178 1.62 2.77 13.87
N ALA A 179 0.78 2.56 12.87
CA ALA A 179 -0.68 2.68 13.01
C ALA A 179 -1.21 1.51 13.83
N LEU A 180 -1.93 1.82 14.91
CA LEU A 180 -2.60 0.84 15.76
C LEU A 180 -4.03 0.65 15.26
N TYR A 181 -4.40 -0.61 15.03
CA TYR A 181 -5.76 -1.02 14.70
C TYR A 181 -6.42 -1.76 15.84
N THR A 182 -7.70 -1.50 16.05
CA THR A 182 -8.58 -2.29 16.92
C THR A 182 -9.29 -3.37 16.12
N TYR A 183 -9.88 -4.36 16.80
CA TYR A 183 -10.74 -5.35 16.14
C TYR A 183 -11.93 -4.69 15.45
N ARG A 184 -12.53 -3.65 16.05
CA ARG A 184 -13.61 -2.86 15.44
C ARG A 184 -13.19 -2.28 14.09
N GLN A 185 -12.01 -1.68 14.02
CA GLN A 185 -11.49 -1.06 12.80
C GLN A 185 -11.18 -2.09 11.71
N LEU A 186 -10.58 -3.24 12.05
CA LEU A 186 -10.34 -4.31 11.08
C LEU A 186 -11.66 -4.90 10.56
N ASN A 187 -12.65 -5.11 11.42
CA ASN A 187 -13.97 -5.59 11.01
C ASN A 187 -14.64 -4.60 10.04
N ALA A 188 -14.62 -3.31 10.37
CA ALA A 188 -15.18 -2.27 9.53
C ALA A 188 -14.48 -2.16 8.16
N GLN A 189 -13.16 -2.40 8.12
CA GLN A 189 -12.39 -2.42 6.87
C GLN A 189 -12.81 -3.59 5.97
N VAL A 190 -12.97 -4.79 6.53
CA VAL A 190 -13.47 -5.97 5.79
C VAL A 190 -14.87 -5.70 5.24
N GLU A 191 -15.75 -5.12 6.04
CA GLU A 191 -17.12 -4.77 5.60
C GLU A 191 -17.10 -3.74 4.47
N ALA A 192 -16.21 -2.74 4.54
CA ALA A 192 -16.06 -1.73 3.50
C ALA A 192 -15.60 -2.36 2.18
N LEU A 193 -14.61 -3.26 2.23
CA LEU A 193 -14.12 -4.01 1.07
C LEU A 193 -15.21 -4.88 0.46
N GLN A 194 -15.97 -5.62 1.31
CA GLN A 194 -17.05 -6.48 0.86
C GLN A 194 -18.17 -5.68 0.18
N LYS A 195 -18.55 -4.53 0.75
CA LYS A 195 -19.58 -3.65 0.17
C LYS A 195 -19.12 -3.01 -1.15
N ALA A 196 -17.83 -2.62 -1.23
CA ALA A 196 -17.32 -1.95 -2.42
C ALA A 196 -17.18 -2.88 -3.62
N PHE A 197 -16.76 -4.13 -3.39
CA PHE A 197 -16.36 -5.03 -4.48
C PHE A 197 -17.20 -6.30 -4.59
N ASN A 198 -18.08 -6.57 -3.62
CA ASN A 198 -18.98 -7.74 -3.59
C ASN A 198 -18.26 -9.06 -3.87
N PHE A 199 -17.15 -9.32 -3.15
CA PHE A 199 -16.39 -10.55 -3.29
C PHE A 199 -17.23 -11.78 -2.99
N GLN A 200 -17.04 -12.85 -3.77
CA GLN A 200 -17.77 -14.10 -3.62
C GLN A 200 -16.87 -15.20 -3.06
N PRO A 201 -17.44 -16.18 -2.34
CA PRO A 201 -16.66 -17.26 -1.71
C PRO A 201 -15.82 -18.12 -2.65
N ASP A 202 -16.23 -18.21 -3.93
CA ASP A 202 -15.55 -18.98 -4.98
C ASP A 202 -14.41 -18.20 -5.66
N GLU A 203 -14.22 -16.95 -5.29
CA GLU A 203 -13.20 -16.11 -5.90
C GLU A 203 -11.79 -16.45 -5.40
N VAL A 204 -10.84 -16.25 -6.32
CA VAL A 204 -9.42 -16.57 -6.12
C VAL A 204 -8.60 -15.31 -6.28
N ASP A 205 -7.85 -14.94 -5.24
CA ASP A 205 -7.01 -13.73 -5.24
C ASP A 205 -5.52 -14.06 -5.30
N LEU A 206 -4.78 -13.33 -6.12
CA LEU A 206 -3.34 -13.37 -6.25
C LEU A 206 -2.72 -12.03 -5.80
N PRO A 207 -2.51 -11.81 -4.49
CA PRO A 207 -2.05 -10.52 -3.98
C PRO A 207 -0.55 -10.33 -4.18
N LEU A 208 -0.13 -9.49 -5.14
CA LEU A 208 1.28 -9.15 -5.34
C LEU A 208 1.82 -8.19 -4.25
N LEU A 209 0.93 -7.62 -3.43
CA LEU A 209 1.26 -6.98 -2.16
C LEU A 209 0.73 -7.86 -1.03
N PRO A 210 1.57 -8.70 -0.44
CA PRO A 210 1.16 -9.86 0.36
C PRO A 210 0.34 -9.57 1.61
N ILE A 211 0.42 -8.34 2.15
CA ILE A 211 -0.38 -7.95 3.32
C ILE A 211 -1.89 -8.01 3.03
N PHE A 212 -2.29 -7.84 1.78
CA PHE A 212 -3.70 -7.93 1.40
C PHE A 212 -4.26 -9.35 1.46
N SER A 213 -3.39 -10.38 1.42
CA SER A 213 -3.81 -11.77 1.63
C SER A 213 -4.48 -12.02 2.98
N LEU A 214 -4.25 -11.13 3.97
CA LEU A 214 -4.87 -11.24 5.29
C LEU A 214 -6.40 -11.03 5.28
N PHE A 215 -6.94 -10.38 4.25
CA PHE A 215 -8.39 -10.19 4.11
C PHE A 215 -9.08 -11.39 3.45
N ASN A 216 -8.38 -12.13 2.59
CA ASN A 216 -8.96 -13.19 1.77
C ASN A 216 -9.68 -14.29 2.58
N PRO A 217 -9.08 -14.86 3.65
CA PRO A 217 -9.78 -15.87 4.42
C PRO A 217 -11.04 -15.36 5.11
N ILE A 218 -11.07 -14.09 5.49
CA ILE A 218 -12.23 -13.44 6.12
C ILE A 218 -13.33 -13.20 5.07
N LEU A 219 -12.94 -12.88 3.84
CA LEU A 219 -13.82 -12.70 2.68
C LEU A 219 -14.22 -14.04 2.03
N LYS A 220 -13.78 -15.18 2.60
CA LYS A 220 -14.05 -16.55 2.14
C LYS A 220 -13.38 -16.88 0.79
N MET A 221 -12.39 -16.09 0.37
CA MET A 221 -11.69 -16.25 -0.90
C MET A 221 -10.46 -17.16 -0.76
N THR A 222 -10.10 -17.82 -1.85
CA THR A 222 -8.84 -18.55 -1.98
C THR A 222 -7.68 -17.58 -2.20
N THR A 223 -6.60 -17.71 -1.44
CA THR A 223 -5.35 -16.99 -1.68
C THR A 223 -4.39 -17.84 -2.51
N VAL A 224 -3.93 -17.35 -3.64
CA VAL A 224 -2.77 -17.90 -4.35
C VAL A 224 -1.51 -17.16 -3.90
N VAL A 225 -0.53 -17.87 -3.39
CA VAL A 225 0.75 -17.26 -3.00
C VAL A 225 1.55 -16.94 -4.26
N PRO A 226 1.90 -15.66 -4.51
CA PRO A 226 2.67 -15.30 -5.70
C PRO A 226 4.10 -15.82 -5.64
N GLU A 227 4.60 -16.33 -6.76
CA GLU A 227 5.98 -16.79 -6.90
C GLU A 227 6.90 -15.60 -7.20
N MET A 228 7.21 -14.84 -6.15
CA MET A 228 8.06 -13.64 -6.22
C MET A 228 8.79 -13.41 -4.90
N ASP A 229 9.89 -12.65 -4.96
CA ASP A 229 10.52 -12.10 -3.76
C ASP A 229 9.85 -10.76 -3.39
N PRO A 230 9.07 -10.71 -2.30
CA PRO A 230 8.38 -9.48 -1.89
C PRO A 230 9.34 -8.39 -1.40
N SER A 231 10.59 -8.74 -1.06
CA SER A 231 11.63 -7.76 -0.69
C SER A 231 12.26 -7.09 -1.92
N HIS A 232 12.17 -7.74 -3.08
CA HIS A 232 12.69 -7.27 -4.36
C HIS A 232 11.64 -7.39 -5.47
N PRO A 233 10.53 -6.61 -5.41
CA PRO A 233 9.43 -6.74 -6.37
C PRO A 233 9.85 -6.51 -7.83
N SER A 234 10.91 -5.74 -8.05
CA SER A 234 11.48 -5.50 -9.40
C SER A 234 12.06 -6.74 -10.08
N THR A 235 12.29 -7.83 -9.33
CA THR A 235 12.76 -9.11 -9.85
C THR A 235 11.64 -10.08 -10.22
N LEU A 236 10.39 -9.63 -10.19
CA LEU A 236 9.23 -10.41 -10.58
C LEU A 236 9.42 -11.02 -11.98
N ASN A 237 9.18 -12.32 -12.10
CA ASN A 237 9.03 -12.96 -13.40
C ASN A 237 7.54 -12.94 -13.82
N PRO A 238 7.14 -12.10 -14.80
CA PRO A 238 5.74 -11.98 -15.18
C PRO A 238 5.15 -13.29 -15.73
N ALA A 239 5.98 -14.17 -16.33
CA ALA A 239 5.52 -15.46 -16.81
C ALA A 239 4.94 -16.34 -15.69
N TYR A 240 5.55 -16.31 -14.49
CA TYR A 240 5.06 -17.09 -13.35
C TYR A 240 3.73 -16.55 -12.81
N ILE A 241 3.55 -15.24 -12.86
CA ILE A 241 2.30 -14.60 -12.45
C ILE A 241 1.17 -14.93 -13.43
N VAL A 242 1.43 -14.83 -14.72
CA VAL A 242 0.47 -15.17 -15.77
C VAL A 242 0.13 -16.67 -15.73
N GLU A 243 1.12 -17.54 -15.52
CA GLU A 243 0.90 -18.98 -15.32
C GLU A 243 -0.01 -19.24 -14.10
N ALA A 244 0.23 -18.55 -12.96
CA ALA A 244 -0.61 -18.66 -11.77
C ALA A 244 -2.05 -18.22 -12.05
N ILE A 245 -2.26 -17.11 -12.79
CA ILE A 245 -3.58 -16.62 -13.16
C ILE A 245 -4.35 -17.70 -13.94
N HIS A 246 -3.74 -18.28 -14.95
CA HIS A 246 -4.41 -19.31 -15.78
C HIS A 246 -4.64 -20.62 -15.02
N ARG A 247 -3.60 -21.16 -14.34
CA ARG A 247 -3.69 -22.48 -13.66
C ARG A 247 -4.61 -22.47 -12.45
N CYS A 248 -4.64 -21.35 -11.72
CA CYS A 248 -5.47 -21.24 -10.52
C CYS A 248 -6.83 -20.58 -10.78
N HIS A 249 -7.11 -20.17 -12.01
CA HIS A 249 -8.33 -19.41 -12.39
C HIS A 249 -8.51 -18.18 -11.49
N VAL A 250 -7.42 -17.38 -11.35
CA VAL A 250 -7.42 -16.18 -10.51
C VAL A 250 -8.47 -15.20 -11.00
N THR A 251 -9.29 -14.72 -10.07
CA THR A 251 -10.37 -13.76 -10.36
C THR A 251 -10.02 -12.34 -9.88
N ASN A 252 -9.15 -12.21 -8.88
CA ASN A 252 -8.72 -10.93 -8.34
C ASN A 252 -7.21 -10.87 -8.23
N ILE A 253 -6.64 -9.70 -8.50
CA ILE A 253 -5.21 -9.48 -8.37
C ILE A 253 -4.93 -8.05 -7.93
N PHE A 254 -4.11 -7.88 -6.89
CA PHE A 254 -3.71 -6.58 -6.37
C PHE A 254 -2.22 -6.36 -6.57
N GLY A 255 -1.83 -5.27 -7.25
CA GLY A 255 -0.43 -4.98 -7.51
C GLY A 255 -0.11 -3.49 -7.62
N SER A 256 1.18 -3.13 -7.54
CA SER A 256 1.62 -1.77 -7.83
C SER A 256 1.61 -1.50 -9.34
N PRO A 257 1.52 -0.22 -9.77
CA PRO A 257 1.56 0.13 -11.19
C PRO A 257 2.77 -0.44 -11.91
N ARG A 258 3.93 -0.50 -11.23
CA ARG A 258 5.16 -1.06 -11.82
C ARG A 258 5.07 -2.56 -12.07
N LEU A 259 4.52 -3.33 -11.15
CA LEU A 259 4.32 -4.77 -11.34
C LEU A 259 3.36 -5.03 -12.49
N TRP A 260 2.31 -4.24 -12.59
CA TRP A 260 1.37 -4.32 -13.69
C TRP A 260 1.99 -3.94 -15.05
N THR A 261 2.93 -2.99 -15.08
CA THR A 261 3.70 -2.71 -16.30
C THR A 261 4.43 -3.95 -16.79
N TYR A 262 5.14 -4.69 -15.91
CA TYR A 262 5.84 -5.93 -16.30
C TYR A 262 4.89 -7.01 -16.80
N ILE A 263 3.72 -7.15 -16.14
CA ILE A 263 2.70 -8.14 -16.55
C ILE A 263 2.11 -7.75 -17.91
N ALA A 264 1.75 -6.47 -18.11
CA ALA A 264 1.19 -5.98 -19.36
C ALA A 264 2.19 -6.12 -20.52
N ASP A 265 3.45 -5.70 -20.33
CA ASP A 265 4.51 -5.86 -21.34
C ASP A 265 4.68 -7.32 -21.76
N TYR A 266 4.65 -8.25 -20.79
CA TYR A 266 4.74 -9.68 -21.08
C TYR A 266 3.52 -10.20 -21.85
N CYS A 267 2.31 -9.89 -21.39
CA CYS A 267 1.07 -10.31 -22.02
C CYS A 267 0.95 -9.80 -23.45
N GLU A 268 1.23 -8.52 -23.68
CA GLU A 268 1.22 -7.91 -25.01
C GLU A 268 2.26 -8.56 -25.95
N SER A 269 3.49 -8.78 -25.45
CA SER A 269 4.55 -9.42 -26.25
C SER A 269 4.25 -10.86 -26.66
N LYS A 270 3.39 -11.55 -25.90
CA LYS A 270 2.96 -12.94 -26.13
C LYS A 270 1.55 -13.08 -26.63
N GLN A 271 0.81 -11.95 -26.79
CA GLN A 271 -0.61 -11.93 -27.18
C GLN A 271 -1.48 -12.77 -26.22
N ILE A 272 -1.22 -12.66 -24.91
CA ILE A 272 -1.93 -13.39 -23.87
C ILE A 272 -3.03 -12.49 -23.28
N MET A 273 -4.23 -13.02 -23.14
CA MET A 273 -5.35 -12.41 -22.43
C MET A 273 -5.52 -13.04 -21.04
N LEU A 274 -6.20 -12.34 -20.14
CA LEU A 274 -6.43 -12.78 -18.76
C LEU A 274 -7.93 -12.92 -18.46
N PRO A 275 -8.63 -13.85 -19.12
CA PRO A 275 -10.10 -13.91 -19.12
C PRO A 275 -10.72 -14.31 -17.78
N SER A 276 -9.97 -14.95 -16.88
CA SER A 276 -10.47 -15.32 -15.56
C SER A 276 -10.54 -14.14 -14.58
N LEU A 277 -9.77 -13.06 -14.84
CA LEU A 277 -9.77 -11.90 -13.97
C LEU A 277 -11.09 -11.14 -14.04
N LYS A 278 -11.77 -11.07 -12.89
CA LYS A 278 -12.94 -10.21 -12.68
C LYS A 278 -12.53 -8.80 -12.26
N ARG A 279 -11.46 -8.70 -11.44
CA ARG A 279 -10.95 -7.40 -10.93
C ARG A 279 -9.43 -7.38 -10.88
N ALA A 280 -8.87 -6.30 -11.39
CA ALA A 280 -7.46 -5.96 -11.23
C ALA A 280 -7.32 -4.65 -10.45
N PHE A 281 -6.59 -4.66 -9.34
CA PHE A 281 -6.37 -3.49 -8.51
C PHE A 281 -4.96 -2.95 -8.69
N LEU A 282 -4.87 -1.69 -9.08
CA LEU A 282 -3.60 -0.98 -9.24
C LEU A 282 -3.51 0.13 -8.17
N ALA A 283 -2.60 -0.01 -7.21
CA ALA A 283 -2.49 0.98 -6.13
C ALA A 283 -1.06 1.08 -5.55
N GLY A 284 -0.90 2.00 -4.60
CA GLY A 284 0.37 2.27 -3.92
C GLY A 284 1.15 3.45 -4.51
N ALA A 285 0.80 3.90 -5.70
CA ALA A 285 1.25 5.13 -6.34
C ALA A 285 0.19 5.59 -7.35
N PRO A 286 0.21 6.86 -7.81
CA PRO A 286 -0.62 7.31 -8.91
C PRO A 286 -0.45 6.43 -10.15
N VAL A 287 -1.54 6.07 -10.80
CA VAL A 287 -1.55 5.19 -11.96
C VAL A 287 -1.76 6.01 -13.22
N HIS A 288 -0.82 5.90 -14.16
CA HIS A 288 -0.95 6.60 -15.43
C HIS A 288 -2.15 6.02 -16.22
N PRO A 289 -3.06 6.86 -16.76
CA PRO A 289 -4.26 6.39 -17.45
C PRO A 289 -4.00 5.40 -18.60
N LEU A 290 -2.91 5.58 -19.35
CA LEU A 290 -2.54 4.63 -20.42
C LEU A 290 -2.21 3.23 -19.87
N LEU A 291 -1.65 3.11 -18.66
CA LEU A 291 -1.44 1.81 -18.03
C LEU A 291 -2.78 1.18 -17.63
N LEU A 292 -3.71 1.97 -17.11
CA LEU A 292 -5.06 1.48 -16.82
C LEU A 292 -5.72 0.90 -18.07
N LYS A 293 -5.64 1.64 -19.18
CA LYS A 293 -6.15 1.16 -20.47
C LYS A 293 -5.50 -0.14 -20.92
N ARG A 294 -4.17 -0.21 -20.93
CA ARG A 294 -3.41 -1.42 -21.33
C ARG A 294 -3.83 -2.63 -20.50
N VAL A 295 -3.94 -2.47 -19.18
CA VAL A 295 -4.37 -3.57 -18.29
C VAL A 295 -5.84 -3.93 -18.54
N GLN A 296 -6.72 -2.94 -18.75
CA GLN A 296 -8.12 -3.17 -19.07
C GLN A 296 -8.29 -3.95 -20.39
N ASP A 297 -7.47 -3.65 -21.39
CA ASP A 297 -7.48 -4.35 -22.67
C ASP A 297 -7.09 -5.84 -22.53
N LEU A 298 -6.40 -6.25 -21.45
CA LEU A 298 -6.09 -7.66 -21.15
C LEU A 298 -7.25 -8.41 -20.47
N LEU A 299 -8.26 -7.72 -19.95
CA LEU A 299 -9.38 -8.27 -19.21
C LEU A 299 -10.68 -8.22 -20.02
N PRO A 300 -11.01 -9.24 -20.83
CA PRO A 300 -12.17 -9.17 -21.73
C PRO A 300 -13.53 -9.09 -21.01
N SER A 301 -13.61 -9.58 -19.77
CA SER A 301 -14.85 -9.58 -18.97
C SER A 301 -14.65 -9.01 -17.57
N GLY A 302 -13.46 -8.49 -17.28
CA GLY A 302 -13.12 -7.94 -15.97
C GLY A 302 -13.01 -6.43 -15.99
N GLU A 303 -12.80 -5.85 -14.82
CA GLU A 303 -12.64 -4.41 -14.63
C GLU A 303 -11.39 -4.07 -13.83
N VAL A 304 -10.73 -2.99 -14.21
CA VAL A 304 -9.55 -2.47 -13.55
C VAL A 304 -9.93 -1.33 -12.61
N TYR A 305 -9.45 -1.39 -11.39
CA TYR A 305 -9.72 -0.40 -10.35
C TYR A 305 -8.44 0.23 -9.81
N THR A 306 -8.51 1.50 -9.45
CA THR A 306 -7.44 2.18 -8.71
C THR A 306 -7.97 2.72 -7.38
N PRO A 307 -7.83 1.94 -6.29
CA PRO A 307 -8.22 2.39 -4.96
C PRO A 307 -7.19 3.39 -4.39
N TYR A 308 -7.71 4.45 -3.78
CA TYR A 308 -6.94 5.46 -3.06
C TYR A 308 -7.06 5.27 -1.55
N GLY A 309 -5.96 5.51 -0.84
CA GLY A 309 -5.89 5.47 0.61
C GLY A 309 -4.46 5.41 1.14
N ALA A 310 -4.35 5.31 2.44
CA ALA A 310 -3.09 5.12 3.17
C ALA A 310 -3.26 3.98 4.18
N THR A 311 -2.16 3.48 4.76
CA THR A 311 -2.27 2.43 5.80
C THR A 311 -3.23 2.85 6.91
N GLU A 312 -3.28 4.12 7.26
CA GLU A 312 -4.15 4.68 8.29
C GLU A 312 -5.63 4.71 7.91
N ALA A 313 -5.94 4.66 6.60
CA ALA A 313 -7.30 4.74 6.06
C ALA A 313 -7.30 4.14 4.63
N LEU A 314 -7.70 2.89 4.49
CA LEU A 314 -7.73 2.19 3.20
C LEU A 314 -8.89 1.19 3.14
N PRO A 315 -9.67 1.20 2.05
CA PRO A 315 -9.71 2.19 0.97
C PRO A 315 -10.50 3.45 1.34
N VAL A 316 -10.16 4.60 0.77
CA VAL A 316 -10.89 5.86 0.96
C VAL A 316 -11.83 6.15 -0.20
N ALA A 317 -11.30 6.05 -1.41
CA ALA A 317 -12.01 6.25 -2.66
C ALA A 317 -11.55 5.22 -3.69
N CYS A 318 -12.32 5.04 -4.74
CA CYS A 318 -11.98 4.13 -5.82
C CYS A 318 -12.58 4.64 -7.14
N ILE A 319 -11.86 4.42 -8.24
CA ILE A 319 -12.33 4.70 -9.60
C ILE A 319 -11.95 3.53 -10.51
N SER A 320 -12.79 3.25 -11.51
CA SER A 320 -12.51 2.23 -12.53
C SER A 320 -11.70 2.82 -13.70
N ALA A 321 -10.99 1.96 -14.41
CA ALA A 321 -10.27 2.36 -15.62
C ALA A 321 -11.20 2.96 -16.66
N LYS A 322 -12.42 2.43 -16.78
CA LYS A 322 -13.44 2.94 -17.69
C LYS A 322 -13.80 4.39 -17.37
N GLU A 323 -14.16 4.67 -16.12
CA GLU A 323 -14.47 6.06 -15.68
C GLU A 323 -13.28 7.00 -15.88
N VAL A 324 -12.04 6.52 -15.62
CA VAL A 324 -10.84 7.32 -15.88
C VAL A 324 -10.76 7.70 -17.35
N MET A 325 -10.88 6.74 -18.26
CA MET A 325 -10.71 6.97 -19.70
C MET A 325 -11.84 7.81 -20.30
N GLU A 326 -13.07 7.60 -19.86
CA GLU A 326 -14.25 8.25 -20.43
C GLU A 326 -14.50 9.66 -19.84
N GLU A 327 -14.17 9.88 -18.54
CA GLU A 327 -14.64 11.08 -17.86
C GLU A 327 -13.50 11.99 -17.30
N THR A 328 -12.34 11.43 -16.92
CA THR A 328 -11.37 12.21 -16.13
C THR A 328 -10.01 12.37 -16.78
N TYR A 329 -9.68 11.56 -17.77
CA TYR A 329 -8.36 11.55 -18.41
C TYR A 329 -7.98 12.90 -19.03
N ALA A 330 -8.91 13.52 -19.76
CA ALA A 330 -8.66 14.82 -20.41
C ALA A 330 -8.29 15.89 -19.36
N GLN A 331 -9.00 15.93 -18.23
CA GLN A 331 -8.73 16.90 -17.16
C GLN A 331 -7.40 16.61 -16.46
N THR A 332 -7.03 15.33 -16.28
CA THR A 332 -5.70 14.95 -15.76
C THR A 332 -4.59 15.47 -16.65
N LEU A 333 -4.69 15.32 -17.98
CA LEU A 333 -3.71 15.84 -18.94
C LEU A 333 -3.59 17.37 -18.92
N GLN A 334 -4.65 18.07 -18.55
CA GLN A 334 -4.67 19.52 -18.39
C GLN A 334 -4.16 19.99 -17.01
N GLY A 335 -3.65 19.09 -16.18
CA GLY A 335 -3.12 19.44 -14.86
C GLY A 335 -4.17 19.49 -13.76
N GLY A 336 -5.35 18.87 -13.94
CA GLY A 336 -6.37 18.75 -12.90
C GLY A 336 -5.98 17.85 -11.72
N GLY A 337 -4.83 17.18 -11.80
CA GLY A 337 -4.42 16.15 -10.84
C GLY A 337 -4.90 14.75 -11.26
N THR A 338 -4.82 13.79 -10.35
CA THR A 338 -5.26 12.41 -10.57
C THR A 338 -6.61 12.19 -9.91
N CYS A 339 -7.67 11.94 -10.71
CA CYS A 339 -8.97 11.56 -10.15
C CYS A 339 -8.84 10.18 -9.49
N VAL A 340 -9.24 10.07 -8.23
CA VAL A 340 -9.25 8.83 -7.46
C VAL A 340 -10.67 8.34 -7.15
N GLY A 341 -11.67 8.99 -7.76
CA GLY A 341 -13.06 8.56 -7.78
C GLY A 341 -13.88 8.99 -6.58
N PHE A 342 -14.97 8.26 -6.38
CA PHE A 342 -15.91 8.54 -5.31
C PHE A 342 -15.44 7.97 -3.98
N PRO A 343 -15.73 8.65 -2.86
CA PRO A 343 -15.59 8.07 -1.53
C PRO A 343 -16.39 6.76 -1.42
N LEU A 344 -15.84 5.77 -0.72
CA LEU A 344 -16.61 4.57 -0.40
C LEU A 344 -17.81 4.91 0.51
N SER A 345 -18.84 4.08 0.49
CA SER A 345 -20.16 4.36 1.09
C SER A 345 -20.16 4.86 2.56
N ASN A 346 -19.12 4.52 3.32
CA ASN A 346 -19.01 4.89 4.74
C ASN A 346 -17.84 5.85 5.01
N VAL A 347 -17.32 6.51 3.98
CA VAL A 347 -16.21 7.45 4.08
C VAL A 347 -16.71 8.87 3.92
N ARG A 348 -16.38 9.71 4.89
CA ARG A 348 -16.56 11.16 4.79
C ARG A 348 -15.23 11.80 4.47
N ILE A 349 -15.21 12.66 3.43
CA ILE A 349 -14.04 13.44 3.03
C ILE A 349 -14.37 14.91 3.22
N ARG A 350 -13.38 15.66 3.70
CA ARG A 350 -13.38 17.13 3.65
C ARG A 350 -12.07 17.63 3.10
N ILE A 351 -12.12 18.72 2.39
CA ILE A 351 -10.96 19.47 1.94
C ILE A 351 -10.86 20.70 2.83
N ILE A 352 -9.73 20.86 3.52
CA ILE A 352 -9.53 21.94 4.49
C ILE A 352 -8.36 22.83 4.09
N PRO A 353 -8.24 24.07 4.61
CA PRO A 353 -7.07 24.90 4.37
C PRO A 353 -5.75 24.21 4.71
N ILE A 354 -4.73 24.43 3.87
CA ILE A 354 -3.40 23.82 4.05
C ILE A 354 -2.71 24.45 5.27
N THR A 355 -2.33 23.62 6.26
CA THR A 355 -1.59 24.09 7.43
C THR A 355 -0.61 23.05 7.95
N GLU A 356 0.54 23.50 8.49
CA GLU A 356 1.50 22.63 9.18
C GLU A 356 1.20 22.50 10.68
N LEU A 357 0.33 23.35 11.22
CA LEU A 357 -0.01 23.35 12.63
C LEU A 357 -0.93 22.17 12.99
N PRO A 358 -0.80 21.62 14.20
CA PRO A 358 -1.82 20.73 14.76
C PRO A 358 -3.17 21.46 14.85
N LEU A 359 -4.24 20.75 14.55
CA LEU A 359 -5.61 21.28 14.62
C LEU A 359 -6.34 20.67 15.81
N THR A 360 -6.95 21.50 16.63
CA THR A 360 -7.76 21.12 17.79
C THR A 360 -9.26 21.16 17.50
N THR A 361 -9.65 21.86 16.43
CA THR A 361 -11.01 21.98 15.94
C THR A 361 -11.06 21.59 14.47
N LEU A 362 -12.22 21.15 14.01
CA LEU A 362 -12.46 20.81 12.63
C LEU A 362 -12.70 22.10 11.81
N PRO A 363 -11.84 22.44 10.83
CA PRO A 363 -12.06 23.60 9.99
C PRO A 363 -13.26 23.44 9.07
N ASP A 364 -13.84 24.56 8.63
CA ASP A 364 -14.82 24.56 7.57
C ASP A 364 -14.24 24.00 6.27
N PRO A 365 -15.04 23.23 5.50
CA PRO A 365 -14.58 22.70 4.23
C PRO A 365 -14.39 23.82 3.20
N LEU A 366 -13.38 23.66 2.37
CA LEU A 366 -13.19 24.52 1.19
C LEU A 366 -14.27 24.23 0.13
N PRO A 367 -14.59 25.23 -0.71
CA PRO A 367 -15.49 25.04 -1.85
C PRO A 367 -14.98 23.96 -2.81
N VAL A 368 -15.89 23.41 -3.64
CA VAL A 368 -15.54 22.53 -4.75
C VAL A 368 -14.46 23.16 -5.64
N HIS A 369 -13.60 22.33 -6.24
CA HIS A 369 -12.42 22.74 -7.03
C HIS A 369 -11.33 23.51 -6.27
N SER A 370 -11.52 23.82 -4.99
CA SER A 370 -10.48 24.48 -4.19
C SER A 370 -9.51 23.43 -3.64
N VAL A 371 -8.24 23.50 -4.04
CA VAL A 371 -7.20 22.59 -3.57
C VAL A 371 -6.86 22.89 -2.12
N GLY A 372 -6.96 21.89 -1.26
CA GLY A 372 -6.60 21.94 0.15
C GLY A 372 -6.07 20.61 0.67
N GLU A 373 -5.96 20.50 1.98
CA GLU A 373 -5.54 19.24 2.63
C GLU A 373 -6.72 18.27 2.74
N ILE A 374 -6.50 17.04 2.29
CA ILE A 374 -7.50 15.97 2.35
C ILE A 374 -7.55 15.42 3.78
N ILE A 375 -8.74 15.46 4.39
CA ILE A 375 -9.01 14.78 5.66
C ILE A 375 -10.14 13.78 5.49
N VAL A 376 -10.03 12.65 6.17
CA VAL A 376 -10.97 11.55 6.04
C VAL A 376 -11.47 11.05 7.39
N GLN A 377 -12.71 10.58 7.41
CA GLN A 377 -13.32 9.90 8.52
C GLN A 377 -14.04 8.65 8.02
N ALA A 378 -13.77 7.53 8.66
CA ALA A 378 -14.49 6.26 8.48
C ALA A 378 -14.30 5.40 9.74
N SER A 379 -15.17 4.41 9.92
CA SER A 379 -15.12 3.49 11.08
C SER A 379 -13.87 2.63 11.17
N TYR A 380 -13.09 2.52 10.09
CA TYR A 380 -11.82 1.80 10.02
C TYR A 380 -10.58 2.69 10.00
N VAL A 381 -10.73 4.00 10.14
CA VAL A 381 -9.58 4.90 10.25
C VAL A 381 -8.81 4.62 11.54
N SER A 382 -7.51 4.35 11.43
CA SER A 382 -6.64 4.22 12.59
C SER A 382 -6.56 5.54 13.35
N GLU A 383 -6.79 5.51 14.65
CA GLU A 383 -6.84 6.71 15.50
C GLU A 383 -5.51 7.00 16.19
N VAL A 384 -4.67 5.97 16.36
CA VAL A 384 -3.49 6.03 17.20
C VAL A 384 -2.24 5.60 16.46
N TYR A 385 -1.16 6.36 16.64
CA TYR A 385 0.20 5.91 16.35
C TYR A 385 0.89 5.45 17.63
N ILE A 386 1.42 4.23 17.62
CA ILE A 386 2.04 3.64 18.81
C ILE A 386 3.21 4.49 19.30
N ASN A 387 3.17 4.90 20.57
CA ASN A 387 4.21 5.70 21.25
C ASN A 387 4.66 6.94 20.45
N ASP A 388 3.72 7.66 19.80
CA ASP A 388 4.00 8.84 18.96
C ASP A 388 2.94 9.94 19.11
N LEU A 389 2.83 10.48 20.30
CA LEU A 389 1.88 11.56 20.59
C LEU A 389 2.03 12.79 19.66
N PRO A 390 3.26 13.25 19.32
CA PRO A 390 3.43 14.35 18.36
C PRO A 390 2.84 14.04 16.98
N ALA A 391 3.04 12.81 16.48
CA ALA A 391 2.47 12.40 15.20
C ALA A 391 0.93 12.29 15.25
N ILE A 392 0.36 11.84 16.38
CA ILE A 392 -1.10 11.82 16.59
C ILE A 392 -1.65 13.24 16.54
N LYS A 393 -1.10 14.17 17.31
CA LYS A 393 -1.53 15.58 17.34
C LYS A 393 -1.47 16.24 15.95
N LYS A 394 -0.46 15.89 15.14
CA LYS A 394 -0.29 16.43 13.79
C LYS A 394 -1.26 15.82 12.78
N ALA A 395 -1.62 14.54 12.92
CA ALA A 395 -2.35 13.79 11.91
C ALA A 395 -3.83 13.55 12.25
N LYS A 396 -4.26 13.79 13.48
CA LYS A 396 -5.63 13.51 13.92
C LYS A 396 -6.28 14.78 14.44
N ILE A 397 -7.53 14.98 14.02
CA ILE A 397 -8.40 16.06 14.52
C ILE A 397 -9.58 15.37 15.22
N VAL A 398 -9.82 15.72 16.47
CA VAL A 398 -10.95 15.19 17.23
C VAL A 398 -12.02 16.27 17.30
N ALA A 399 -13.19 15.98 16.74
CA ALA A 399 -14.34 16.87 16.77
C ALA A 399 -15.60 16.05 17.10
N ASP A 400 -16.34 16.47 18.12
CA ASP A 400 -17.57 15.81 18.59
C ASP A 400 -17.39 14.31 18.87
N GLY A 401 -16.24 13.93 19.46
CA GLY A 401 -15.89 12.53 19.72
C GLY A 401 -15.51 11.71 18.48
N ILE A 402 -15.43 12.33 17.30
CA ILE A 402 -15.12 11.70 16.02
C ILE A 402 -13.69 12.06 15.61
N VAL A 403 -12.93 11.05 15.20
CA VAL A 403 -11.55 11.23 14.72
C VAL A 403 -11.53 11.40 13.21
N TRP A 404 -10.99 12.53 12.75
CA TRP A 404 -10.64 12.79 11.37
C TRP A 404 -9.14 12.59 11.18
N HIS A 405 -8.78 11.88 10.11
CA HIS A 405 -7.38 11.66 9.75
C HIS A 405 -6.96 12.61 8.64
N ARG A 406 -5.87 13.35 8.89
CA ARG A 406 -5.17 14.15 7.87
C ARG A 406 -4.29 13.22 7.04
N MET A 407 -4.64 13.04 5.77
CA MET A 407 -3.93 12.10 4.87
C MET A 407 -2.49 12.55 4.56
N GLY A 408 -2.19 13.83 4.77
CA GLY A 408 -0.95 14.43 4.32
C GLY A 408 -0.89 14.59 2.80
N ASP A 409 -2.04 14.54 2.17
CA ASP A 409 -2.29 14.69 0.76
C ASP A 409 -3.04 15.98 0.48
N LEU A 410 -2.82 16.56 -0.71
CA LEU A 410 -3.54 17.71 -1.22
C LEU A 410 -4.46 17.28 -2.36
N GLY A 411 -5.63 17.92 -2.42
CA GLY A 411 -6.61 17.61 -3.43
C GLY A 411 -7.87 18.46 -3.31
N TYR A 412 -8.87 18.16 -4.12
CA TYR A 412 -10.16 18.83 -4.11
C TYR A 412 -11.29 17.84 -4.43
N LEU A 413 -12.53 18.26 -4.17
CA LEU A 413 -13.74 17.57 -4.64
C LEU A 413 -14.29 18.34 -5.86
N ASP A 414 -14.71 17.60 -6.90
CA ASP A 414 -15.41 18.17 -8.04
C ASP A 414 -16.93 18.26 -7.79
N GLU A 415 -17.69 18.80 -8.75
CA GLU A 415 -19.15 18.97 -8.65
C GLU A 415 -19.91 17.65 -8.54
N LYS A 416 -19.31 16.56 -9.04
CA LYS A 416 -19.88 15.20 -8.91
C LYS A 416 -19.58 14.58 -7.54
N GLY A 417 -18.70 15.21 -6.71
CA GLY A 417 -18.22 14.68 -5.44
C GLY A 417 -17.07 13.69 -5.57
N ARG A 418 -16.38 13.61 -6.72
CA ARG A 418 -15.18 12.79 -6.89
C ARG A 418 -13.98 13.49 -6.28
N LEU A 419 -13.11 12.72 -5.66
CA LEU A 419 -11.85 13.19 -5.11
C LEU A 419 -10.75 13.25 -6.19
N TRP A 420 -10.09 14.39 -6.26
CA TRP A 420 -8.93 14.62 -7.12
C TRP A 420 -7.68 14.80 -6.26
N PHE A 421 -6.69 13.93 -6.47
CA PHE A 421 -5.40 13.97 -5.78
C PHE A 421 -4.43 14.87 -6.55
N CYS A 422 -3.92 15.91 -5.87
CA CYS A 422 -2.98 16.88 -6.45
C CYS A 422 -1.52 16.66 -6.04
N GLY A 423 -1.28 15.75 -5.09
CA GLY A 423 0.05 15.38 -4.63
C GLY A 423 0.21 15.37 -3.11
N ARG A 424 1.39 15.00 -2.64
CA ARG A 424 1.72 15.01 -1.21
C ARG A 424 1.94 16.43 -0.70
N LYS A 425 1.37 16.77 0.46
CA LYS A 425 1.59 18.07 1.10
C LYS A 425 3.09 18.39 1.32
N ALA A 426 3.86 17.40 1.72
CA ALA A 426 5.31 17.55 1.95
C ALA A 426 6.13 17.70 0.66
N GLU A 427 5.55 17.48 -0.51
CA GLU A 427 6.23 17.52 -1.82
C GLU A 427 5.75 18.68 -2.70
N CYS A 428 4.70 19.43 -2.30
CA CYS A 428 4.32 20.64 -2.99
C CYS A 428 5.41 21.71 -2.86
N VAL A 429 5.48 22.62 -3.82
CA VAL A 429 6.44 23.71 -3.83
C VAL A 429 5.72 25.04 -3.62
N VAL A 430 6.05 25.71 -2.53
CA VAL A 430 5.58 27.07 -2.25
C VAL A 430 6.67 28.04 -2.73
N ALA A 431 6.39 28.78 -3.80
CA ALA A 431 7.29 29.81 -4.31
C ALA A 431 7.29 31.04 -3.41
N ASN A 432 8.33 31.87 -3.52
CA ASN A 432 8.40 33.14 -2.77
C ASN A 432 7.23 34.09 -3.07
N SER A 433 6.60 33.94 -4.22
CA SER A 433 5.38 34.70 -4.60
C SER A 433 4.13 34.24 -3.81
N GLY A 434 4.22 33.17 -3.02
CA GLY A 434 3.08 32.54 -2.36
C GLY A 434 2.31 31.57 -3.24
N LYS A 435 2.61 31.46 -4.55
CA LYS A 435 1.98 30.46 -5.44
C LYS A 435 2.43 29.04 -5.05
N ILE A 436 1.46 28.14 -4.96
CA ILE A 436 1.68 26.73 -4.63
C ILE A 436 1.62 25.91 -5.92
N TYR A 437 2.65 25.08 -6.14
CA TYR A 437 2.73 24.14 -7.25
C TYR A 437 2.54 22.72 -6.71
N TYR A 438 1.61 22.00 -7.30
CA TYR A 438 1.21 20.66 -6.90
C TYR A 438 1.87 19.63 -7.82
N THR A 439 2.41 18.57 -7.24
CA THR A 439 3.21 17.58 -7.99
C THR A 439 2.42 16.92 -9.10
N GLU A 440 1.25 16.34 -8.79
CA GLU A 440 0.45 15.63 -9.79
C GLU A 440 -0.05 16.57 -10.91
N CYS A 441 -0.40 17.81 -10.56
CA CYS A 441 -0.89 18.79 -11.52
C CYS A 441 0.21 19.22 -12.50
N CYS A 442 1.39 19.59 -11.98
CA CYS A 442 2.49 20.03 -12.83
C CYS A 442 3.10 18.88 -13.63
N GLU A 443 3.33 17.73 -12.98
CA GLU A 443 3.99 16.58 -13.62
C GLU A 443 3.14 15.98 -14.75
N ALA A 444 1.81 16.02 -14.65
CA ALA A 444 0.92 15.57 -15.71
C ALA A 444 1.17 16.32 -17.03
N ILE A 445 1.38 17.64 -16.97
CA ILE A 445 1.67 18.47 -18.14
C ILE A 445 2.96 18.01 -18.83
N PHE A 446 4.03 17.80 -18.08
CA PHE A 446 5.32 17.38 -18.64
C PHE A 446 5.34 15.91 -19.07
N ASN A 447 4.62 15.03 -18.38
CA ASN A 447 4.50 13.62 -18.74
C ASN A 447 3.71 13.41 -20.05
N ALA A 448 2.91 14.41 -20.47
CA ALA A 448 2.25 14.41 -21.78
C ALA A 448 3.19 14.76 -22.93
N CYS A 449 4.38 15.30 -22.66
CA CYS A 449 5.39 15.61 -23.68
C CYS A 449 6.01 14.32 -24.26
N PRO A 450 6.06 14.14 -25.60
CA PRO A 450 6.49 12.90 -26.23
C PRO A 450 7.88 12.40 -25.86
N GLU A 451 8.83 13.29 -25.59
CA GLU A 451 10.22 12.97 -25.24
C GLU A 451 10.42 12.61 -23.77
N VAL A 452 9.43 12.89 -22.93
CA VAL A 452 9.49 12.68 -21.48
C VAL A 452 9.06 11.26 -21.15
N PHE A 453 9.89 10.54 -20.41
CA PHE A 453 9.52 9.27 -19.79
C PHE A 453 8.74 9.53 -18.49
N ARG A 454 9.27 10.42 -17.64
CA ARG A 454 8.59 10.95 -16.46
C ARG A 454 9.24 12.26 -15.99
N SER A 455 8.50 13.03 -15.23
CA SER A 455 8.95 14.29 -14.66
C SER A 455 8.80 14.30 -13.13
N ALA A 456 9.49 15.23 -12.48
CA ALA A 456 9.37 15.45 -11.04
C ALA A 456 9.46 16.94 -10.71
N LEU A 457 8.44 17.47 -10.05
CA LEU A 457 8.46 18.80 -9.48
C LEU A 457 9.30 18.79 -8.21
N ILE A 458 10.26 19.71 -8.10
CA ILE A 458 11.11 19.87 -6.93
C ILE A 458 11.18 21.31 -6.48
N SER A 459 11.42 21.52 -5.19
CA SER A 459 11.80 22.81 -4.62
C SER A 459 13.27 23.08 -4.92
N TYR A 460 13.56 24.16 -5.62
CA TYR A 460 14.90 24.63 -5.92
C TYR A 460 15.18 25.95 -5.20
N ARG A 461 16.30 26.01 -4.46
CA ARG A 461 16.70 27.20 -3.69
C ARG A 461 17.90 27.88 -4.31
N GLN A 462 17.82 29.19 -4.46
CA GLN A 462 18.92 30.03 -4.90
C GLN A 462 19.07 31.18 -3.89
N GLY A 463 20.07 31.07 -3.01
CA GLY A 463 20.14 31.96 -1.85
C GLY A 463 18.94 31.80 -0.93
N SER A 464 18.22 32.88 -0.65
CA SER A 464 16.98 32.89 0.14
C SER A 464 15.72 32.58 -0.67
N THR A 465 15.83 32.53 -2.00
CA THR A 465 14.66 32.38 -2.90
C THR A 465 14.37 30.91 -3.14
N THR A 466 13.11 30.54 -2.95
CA THR A 466 12.58 29.21 -3.30
C THR A 466 11.73 29.34 -4.56
N SER A 467 12.02 28.51 -5.56
CA SER A 467 11.28 28.44 -6.83
C SER A 467 10.96 27.00 -7.21
N PRO A 468 9.90 26.78 -8.01
CA PRO A 468 9.64 25.48 -8.61
C PRO A 468 10.69 25.14 -9.66
N ALA A 469 11.09 23.89 -9.73
CA ALA A 469 11.90 23.35 -10.81
C ALA A 469 11.39 21.98 -11.24
N ILE A 470 11.53 21.67 -12.52
CA ILE A 470 11.15 20.38 -13.07
C ILE A 470 12.41 19.58 -13.43
N VAL A 471 12.48 18.38 -12.90
CA VAL A 471 13.46 17.38 -13.32
C VAL A 471 12.79 16.48 -14.34
N ILE A 472 13.46 16.27 -15.47
CA ILE A 472 12.99 15.41 -16.56
C ILE A 472 13.85 14.16 -16.63
N GLU A 473 13.21 13.02 -16.66
CA GLU A 473 13.80 11.76 -17.11
C GLU A 473 13.33 11.55 -18.55
N PRO A 474 14.20 11.75 -19.56
CA PRO A 474 13.80 11.59 -20.96
C PRO A 474 13.70 10.10 -21.33
N LYS A 475 12.88 9.76 -22.33
CA LYS A 475 12.81 8.40 -22.90
C LYS A 475 14.16 7.95 -23.43
N ILE A 476 14.89 8.85 -24.07
CA ILE A 476 16.24 8.64 -24.58
C ILE A 476 17.12 9.76 -24.02
N MET A 477 18.11 9.40 -23.21
CA MET A 477 19.02 10.39 -22.63
C MET A 477 19.95 10.95 -23.71
N PRO A 478 19.91 12.25 -24.01
CA PRO A 478 20.77 12.84 -25.03
C PRO A 478 22.26 12.79 -24.60
N MET A 479 23.14 12.35 -25.52
CA MET A 479 24.56 12.18 -25.23
C MET A 479 25.36 13.49 -25.42
N ARG A 480 25.01 14.28 -26.42
CA ARG A 480 25.72 15.52 -26.76
C ARG A 480 25.14 16.72 -26.01
N GLY A 481 25.99 17.68 -25.63
CA GLY A 481 25.56 18.91 -24.95
C GLY A 481 24.55 19.74 -25.74
N LYS A 482 24.71 19.78 -27.08
CA LYS A 482 23.77 20.47 -27.98
C LYS A 482 22.36 19.85 -27.93
N ASP A 483 22.29 18.51 -27.97
CA ASP A 483 21.00 17.80 -27.93
C ASP A 483 20.29 17.98 -26.58
N LYS A 484 21.06 18.05 -25.49
CA LYS A 484 20.53 18.38 -24.15
C LYS A 484 19.90 19.76 -24.11
N LYS A 485 20.55 20.76 -24.73
CA LYS A 485 20.07 22.13 -24.80
C LYS A 485 18.77 22.20 -25.61
N ILE A 486 18.71 21.56 -26.77
CA ILE A 486 17.52 21.50 -27.63
C ILE A 486 16.34 20.87 -26.86
N LEU A 487 16.56 19.75 -26.18
CA LEU A 487 15.52 19.09 -25.37
C LEU A 487 15.00 20.04 -24.28
N LEU A 488 15.89 20.71 -23.55
CA LEU A 488 15.48 21.64 -22.49
C LEU A 488 14.72 22.85 -23.03
N GLU A 489 15.12 23.40 -24.17
CA GLU A 489 14.40 24.48 -24.85
C GLU A 489 12.99 24.04 -25.28
N HIS A 490 12.85 22.82 -25.80
CA HIS A 490 11.54 22.25 -26.13
C HIS A 490 10.67 22.07 -24.90
N ILE A 491 11.19 21.50 -23.82
CA ILE A 491 10.47 21.36 -22.54
C ILE A 491 10.03 22.72 -21.99
N GLN A 492 10.88 23.74 -22.10
CA GLN A 492 10.54 25.09 -21.68
C GLN A 492 9.41 25.69 -22.52
N GLN A 493 9.43 25.47 -23.84
CA GLN A 493 8.33 25.90 -24.72
C GLN A 493 7.03 25.17 -24.40
N TRP A 494 7.12 23.85 -24.12
CA TRP A 494 5.98 23.03 -23.68
C TRP A 494 5.37 23.59 -22.38
N SER A 495 6.20 23.94 -21.40
CA SER A 495 5.79 24.52 -20.12
C SER A 495 4.95 25.81 -20.29
N LYS A 496 5.31 26.65 -21.26
CA LYS A 496 4.64 27.92 -21.50
C LYS A 496 3.22 27.81 -22.06
N GLN A 497 2.83 26.63 -22.55
CA GLN A 497 1.50 26.37 -23.09
C GLN A 497 0.44 26.19 -22.01
N CYS A 498 0.83 26.06 -20.73
CA CYS A 498 -0.09 25.82 -19.63
C CYS A 498 0.10 26.85 -18.50
N MET A 499 -0.99 27.48 -18.06
CA MET A 499 -0.98 28.47 -16.98
C MET A 499 -0.44 27.92 -15.65
N LEU A 500 -0.53 26.62 -15.42
CA LEU A 500 -0.03 25.97 -14.20
C LEU A 500 1.49 25.93 -14.16
N THR A 501 2.16 25.92 -15.31
CA THR A 501 3.60 25.65 -15.43
C THR A 501 4.36 26.77 -16.14
N CYS A 502 3.68 27.76 -16.74
CA CYS A 502 4.31 28.84 -17.57
C CYS A 502 5.36 29.65 -16.80
N ASP A 503 5.25 29.76 -15.49
CA ASP A 503 6.18 30.49 -14.61
C ASP A 503 7.37 29.63 -14.15
N ILE A 504 7.44 28.36 -14.56
CA ILE A 504 8.56 27.48 -14.19
C ILE A 504 9.71 27.73 -15.17
N GLU A 505 10.83 28.20 -14.63
CA GLU A 505 12.00 28.57 -15.45
C GLU A 505 13.16 27.58 -15.33
N LYS A 506 13.18 26.72 -14.29
CA LYS A 506 14.28 25.81 -14.02
C LYS A 506 13.94 24.40 -14.46
N PHE A 507 14.76 23.86 -15.37
CA PHE A 507 14.61 22.49 -15.91
C PHE A 507 15.94 21.76 -15.81
N PHE A 508 15.87 20.50 -15.34
CA PHE A 508 17.03 19.64 -15.21
C PHE A 508 16.78 18.28 -15.87
N LEU A 509 17.86 17.63 -16.36
CA LEU A 509 17.81 16.27 -16.85
C LEU A 509 18.43 15.32 -15.84
N HIS A 510 17.80 14.16 -15.65
CA HIS A 510 18.31 13.08 -14.81
C HIS A 510 18.10 11.74 -15.50
N LYS A 511 19.14 10.87 -15.51
CA LYS A 511 19.11 9.61 -16.26
C LYS A 511 18.12 8.58 -15.69
N ASN A 512 18.06 8.46 -14.36
CA ASN A 512 17.21 7.49 -13.66
C ASN A 512 16.74 8.10 -12.34
N PHE A 513 15.44 8.27 -12.16
CA PHE A 513 14.92 8.81 -10.90
C PHE A 513 15.12 7.87 -9.72
N PRO A 514 15.47 8.39 -8.53
CA PRO A 514 15.42 7.62 -7.30
C PRO A 514 13.96 7.32 -6.96
N VAL A 515 13.61 6.03 -6.91
CA VAL A 515 12.27 5.54 -6.56
C VAL A 515 12.31 4.68 -5.31
N ASP A 516 11.16 4.50 -4.66
CA ASP A 516 11.07 3.57 -3.55
C ASP A 516 11.22 2.11 -4.02
N VAL A 517 11.85 1.30 -3.18
CA VAL A 517 12.17 -0.11 -3.53
C VAL A 517 10.91 -0.97 -3.59
N ARG A 518 9.89 -0.64 -2.81
CA ARG A 518 8.69 -1.45 -2.62
C ARG A 518 7.73 -1.41 -3.80
N HIS A 519 7.40 -0.20 -4.26
CA HIS A 519 6.47 0.00 -5.37
C HIS A 519 7.21 0.26 -6.69
N ASN A 520 8.50 0.63 -6.60
CA ASN A 520 9.38 1.02 -7.72
C ASN A 520 8.73 2.08 -8.65
N ALA A 521 7.78 2.84 -8.10
CA ALA A 521 6.99 3.84 -8.82
C ALA A 521 7.04 5.21 -8.14
N LYS A 522 7.11 5.24 -6.79
CA LYS A 522 7.07 6.47 -6.01
C LYS A 522 8.41 7.19 -6.06
N ILE A 523 8.44 8.34 -6.72
CA ILE A 523 9.64 9.16 -6.89
C ILE A 523 10.05 9.79 -5.55
N HIS A 524 11.33 9.71 -5.21
CA HIS A 524 11.91 10.40 -4.05
C HIS A 524 12.28 11.86 -4.40
N ARG A 525 11.28 12.73 -4.56
CA ARG A 525 11.46 14.14 -4.96
C ARG A 525 12.40 14.92 -4.05
N LEU A 526 12.35 14.69 -2.74
CA LEU A 526 13.28 15.31 -1.79
C LEU A 526 14.74 14.89 -2.00
N LYS A 527 15.00 13.67 -2.51
CA LYS A 527 16.38 13.27 -2.88
C LYS A 527 16.83 13.97 -4.15
N LEU A 528 15.95 14.09 -5.15
CA LEU A 528 16.22 14.85 -6.37
C LEU A 528 16.48 16.33 -6.05
N ALA A 529 15.65 16.95 -5.22
CA ALA A 529 15.85 18.34 -4.79
C ALA A 529 17.24 18.54 -4.15
N ARG A 530 17.64 17.66 -3.22
CA ARG A 530 18.96 17.72 -2.59
C ARG A 530 20.11 17.49 -3.56
N TYR A 531 19.93 16.67 -4.59
CA TYR A 531 20.93 16.41 -5.60
C TYR A 531 21.18 17.69 -6.43
N PHE A 532 20.11 18.30 -6.96
CA PHE A 532 20.23 19.50 -7.79
C PHE A 532 20.54 20.78 -7.00
N GLN A 533 20.32 20.79 -5.69
CA GLN A 533 20.73 21.88 -4.81
C GLN A 533 22.25 21.97 -4.63
N LYS A 534 22.98 20.86 -4.86
CA LYS A 534 24.45 20.80 -4.71
C LYS A 534 25.20 21.11 -5.99
N LEU A 535 24.52 21.17 -7.13
CA LEU A 535 25.05 21.54 -8.44
C LEU A 535 24.94 23.06 -8.66
#